data_9aca19964efa3a3c23aef9d7895626f7
#
_entry.id   9aca19964efa3a3c23aef9d7895626f7
#
_cell.length_a   1.000
_cell.length_b   1.000
_cell.length_c   1.000
_cell.angle_alpha   90.00
_cell.angle_beta   90.00
_cell.angle_gamma   90.00
#
_symmetry.space_group_name_H-M   'P 1'
#
loop_
_entity.id
_entity.type
_entity.pdbx_description
1 polymer ?
#
loop_
_entity_poly.entity_id
_entity_poly.type
_entity_poly.pdbx_seq_one_letter_code
_entity_poly.pdbx_strand_id
1 'polypeptide(L)'
;MKNKNFIRIIPKLDIKNGMLIKGINLEGLRVLGDPFNFAKYYYENHADEICYIDNVATLYGTNNLSSFISQTAKNIFIPISVGGGIRNIQDIERIFKAGADKVCINSAVIDNPKFLHQASRIFGSANITVVIEYVKIDNKYFITKSTGRDLVNCNPLNWARKVEQYGAGEIFLTSVNHEGLNNGFDIKTINKISKSVSIPVIAHGGAGSVKHIVDLVKKTNVSGVSISSIIHYDIAHIFKKKKIFFGKFKLSK
;
A
#
# COMPACT_ATOMS: atom_id res chain seq x y z
N MET A 1 23.05 10.48 -14.55
CA MET A 1 21.69 10.69 -13.97
C MET A 1 20.71 9.88 -14.81
N LYS A 2 20.04 8.84 -14.25
CA LYS A 2 18.92 8.18 -14.95
C LYS A 2 17.81 9.21 -15.08
N ASN A 3 17.38 9.51 -16.33
CA ASN A 3 16.22 10.35 -16.58
C ASN A 3 14.98 9.71 -15.91
N LYS A 4 14.61 10.20 -14.74
CA LYS A 4 13.35 9.83 -14.09
C LYS A 4 12.24 10.72 -14.68
N ASN A 5 11.76 10.37 -15.86
CA ASN A 5 10.76 11.18 -16.52
C ASN A 5 9.35 10.98 -15.90
N PHE A 6 9.12 9.87 -15.17
CA PHE A 6 7.82 9.58 -14.56
C PHE A 6 8.00 8.86 -13.22
N ILE A 7 7.15 9.18 -12.25
CA ILE A 7 7.02 8.53 -10.95
C ILE A 7 5.53 8.21 -10.74
N ARG A 8 5.21 6.97 -10.38
CA ARG A 8 3.82 6.57 -10.12
C ARG A 8 3.32 7.16 -8.81
N ILE A 9 2.13 7.74 -8.83
CA ILE A 9 1.40 8.18 -7.63
C ILE A 9 0.31 7.17 -7.33
N ILE A 10 0.41 6.54 -6.17
CA ILE A 10 -0.36 5.35 -5.81
C ILE A 10 -1.15 5.63 -4.53
N PRO A 11 -2.43 5.97 -4.59
CA PRO A 11 -3.30 6.00 -3.43
C PRO A 11 -3.36 4.61 -2.76
N LYS A 12 -3.01 4.55 -1.45
CA LYS A 12 -3.15 3.33 -0.64
C LYS A 12 -4.41 3.44 0.22
N LEU A 13 -5.33 2.51 0.00
CA LEU A 13 -6.59 2.42 0.71
C LEU A 13 -6.54 1.26 1.73
N ASP A 14 -6.45 1.62 2.99
CA ASP A 14 -6.51 0.67 4.10
C ASP A 14 -7.97 0.31 4.38
N ILE A 15 -8.30 -0.98 4.36
CA ILE A 15 -9.67 -1.47 4.49
C ILE A 15 -9.83 -2.27 5.79
N LYS A 16 -10.97 -2.05 6.45
CA LYS A 16 -11.44 -2.86 7.58
C LYS A 16 -12.95 -3.01 7.47
N ASN A 17 -13.45 -4.25 7.47
CA ASN A 17 -14.88 -4.56 7.39
C ASN A 17 -15.57 -3.85 6.20
N GLY A 18 -14.92 -3.83 5.03
CA GLY A 18 -15.46 -3.19 3.83
C GLY A 18 -15.44 -1.67 3.82
N MET A 19 -14.86 -1.02 4.83
CA MET A 19 -14.78 0.43 4.94
C MET A 19 -13.33 0.92 4.81
N LEU A 20 -13.15 2.06 4.13
CA LEU A 20 -11.89 2.76 4.13
C LEU A 20 -11.61 3.31 5.51
N ILE A 21 -10.43 2.99 6.03
CA ILE A 21 -9.96 3.44 7.33
C ILE A 21 -8.64 4.19 7.19
N LYS A 22 -8.31 5.02 8.17
CA LYS A 22 -7.01 5.63 8.29
C LYS A 22 -6.64 5.83 9.75
N GLY A 23 -5.40 5.52 10.09
CA GLY A 23 -4.79 5.71 11.39
C GLY A 23 -3.51 6.54 11.33
N ILE A 24 -2.80 6.58 12.45
CA ILE A 24 -1.44 7.11 12.61
C ILE A 24 -0.57 5.96 13.10
N ASN A 25 0.62 5.77 12.50
CA ASN A 25 1.53 4.67 12.80
C ASN A 25 0.83 3.27 12.74
N LEU A 26 -0.12 3.12 11.82
CA LEU A 26 -0.99 1.95 11.63
C LEU A 26 -1.97 1.68 12.79
N GLU A 27 -2.16 2.62 13.71
CA GLU A 27 -3.06 2.53 14.87
C GLU A 27 -4.12 3.63 14.87
N GLY A 28 -5.08 3.58 15.82
CA GLY A 28 -6.11 4.60 15.99
C GLY A 28 -7.03 4.75 14.80
N LEU A 29 -7.46 3.65 14.19
CA LEU A 29 -8.16 3.57 12.91
C LEU A 29 -9.50 4.31 12.94
N ARG A 30 -9.65 5.30 12.06
CA ARG A 30 -10.89 6.06 11.83
C ARG A 30 -11.52 5.66 10.50
N VAL A 31 -12.82 5.46 10.48
CA VAL A 31 -13.57 5.20 9.24
C VAL A 31 -13.73 6.50 8.47
N LEU A 32 -13.36 6.47 7.18
CA LEU A 32 -13.46 7.62 6.27
C LEU A 32 -14.62 7.50 5.28
N GLY A 33 -14.99 6.29 4.86
CA GLY A 33 -16.10 6.09 3.93
C GLY A 33 -16.00 4.79 3.14
N ASP A 34 -16.73 4.75 2.02
CA ASP A 34 -16.73 3.64 1.08
C ASP A 34 -15.47 3.66 0.20
N PRO A 35 -14.63 2.60 0.21
CA PRO A 35 -13.36 2.59 -0.50
C PRO A 35 -13.51 2.67 -2.03
N PHE A 36 -14.60 2.16 -2.62
CA PHE A 36 -14.85 2.25 -4.05
C PHE A 36 -15.04 3.70 -4.50
N ASN A 37 -15.78 4.52 -3.74
CA ASN A 37 -15.96 5.93 -4.06
C ASN A 37 -14.65 6.71 -4.03
N PHE A 38 -13.75 6.38 -3.10
CA PHE A 38 -12.41 6.97 -3.05
C PHE A 38 -11.55 6.54 -4.24
N ALA A 39 -11.53 5.24 -4.55
CA ALA A 39 -10.76 4.72 -5.68
C ALA A 39 -11.23 5.33 -7.02
N LYS A 40 -12.56 5.42 -7.22
CA LYS A 40 -13.15 6.08 -8.38
C LYS A 40 -12.72 7.54 -8.48
N TYR A 41 -12.76 8.26 -7.37
CA TYR A 41 -12.30 9.65 -7.33
C TYR A 41 -10.81 9.76 -7.71
N TYR A 42 -9.95 8.88 -7.19
CA TYR A 42 -8.51 8.88 -7.54
C TYR A 42 -8.27 8.54 -9.00
N TYR A 43 -8.96 7.56 -9.53
CA TYR A 43 -8.92 7.21 -10.94
C TYR A 43 -9.32 8.39 -11.85
N GLU A 44 -10.45 9.06 -11.54
CA GLU A 44 -10.92 10.24 -12.25
C GLU A 44 -9.96 11.45 -12.12
N ASN A 45 -9.08 11.44 -11.11
CA ASN A 45 -8.05 12.46 -10.89
C ASN A 45 -6.63 11.95 -11.19
N HIS A 46 -6.51 11.01 -12.14
CA HIS A 46 -5.26 10.57 -12.76
C HIS A 46 -4.25 9.89 -11.82
N ALA A 47 -4.71 9.12 -10.84
CA ALA A 47 -3.85 8.18 -10.13
C ALA A 47 -3.29 7.13 -11.11
N ASP A 48 -2.03 6.73 -10.93
CA ASP A 48 -1.36 5.76 -11.81
C ASP A 48 -1.66 4.30 -11.44
N GLU A 49 -2.03 4.03 -10.20
CA GLU A 49 -2.32 2.69 -9.65
C GLU A 49 -3.15 2.87 -8.38
N ILE A 50 -3.98 1.90 -8.01
CA ILE A 50 -4.69 1.85 -6.72
C ILE A 50 -4.15 0.66 -5.91
N CYS A 51 -3.84 0.89 -4.63
CA CYS A 51 -3.41 -0.17 -3.72
C CYS A 51 -4.44 -0.35 -2.59
N TYR A 52 -5.03 -1.54 -2.50
CA TYR A 52 -5.93 -1.95 -1.42
C TYR A 52 -5.22 -2.86 -0.43
N ILE A 53 -5.29 -2.53 0.85
CA ILE A 53 -4.74 -3.38 1.92
C ILE A 53 -5.82 -3.66 2.97
N ASP A 54 -6.21 -4.93 3.11
CA ASP A 54 -7.05 -5.36 4.22
C ASP A 54 -6.20 -5.50 5.49
N ASN A 55 -6.32 -4.51 6.37
CA ASN A 55 -5.48 -4.41 7.58
C ASN A 55 -5.89 -5.42 8.68
N VAL A 56 -7.02 -6.09 8.55
CA VAL A 56 -7.52 -7.02 9.58
C VAL A 56 -7.59 -8.47 9.10
N ALA A 57 -7.47 -8.72 7.80
CA ALA A 57 -7.53 -10.06 7.24
C ALA A 57 -6.50 -11.02 7.83
N THR A 58 -5.29 -10.56 8.13
CA THR A 58 -4.25 -11.36 8.78
C THR A 58 -4.64 -11.76 10.20
N LEU A 59 -5.36 -10.92 10.93
CA LEU A 59 -5.76 -11.15 12.31
C LEU A 59 -6.94 -12.10 12.43
N TYR A 60 -7.93 -11.97 11.53
CA TYR A 60 -9.19 -12.72 11.59
C TYR A 60 -9.25 -13.91 10.64
N GLY A 61 -8.22 -14.17 9.88
CA GLY A 61 -8.18 -15.31 8.98
C GLY A 61 -9.08 -15.20 7.75
N THR A 62 -9.61 -14.02 7.46
CA THR A 62 -10.56 -13.77 6.38
C THR A 62 -9.96 -12.84 5.33
N ASN A 63 -10.24 -13.12 4.06
CA ASN A 63 -10.02 -12.18 2.97
C ASN A 63 -11.35 -12.03 2.22
N ASN A 64 -12.08 -10.96 2.48
CA ASN A 64 -13.41 -10.71 1.91
C ASN A 64 -13.40 -9.65 0.81
N LEU A 65 -12.22 -9.35 0.23
CA LEU A 65 -12.08 -8.28 -0.77
C LEU A 65 -12.54 -8.67 -2.18
N SER A 66 -12.83 -9.96 -2.47
CA SER A 66 -13.09 -10.43 -3.84
C SER A 66 -14.25 -9.70 -4.54
N SER A 67 -15.38 -9.49 -3.88
CA SER A 67 -16.51 -8.75 -4.45
C SER A 67 -16.18 -7.28 -4.70
N PHE A 68 -15.47 -6.67 -3.78
CA PHE A 68 -15.01 -5.29 -3.86
C PHE A 68 -13.97 -5.10 -4.97
N ILE A 69 -12.99 -6.00 -5.10
CA ILE A 69 -12.01 -6.01 -6.19
C ILE A 69 -12.73 -6.13 -7.53
N SER A 70 -13.69 -7.06 -7.66
CA SER A 70 -14.46 -7.25 -8.90
C SER A 70 -15.29 -6.02 -9.26
N GLN A 71 -15.87 -5.33 -8.30
CA GLN A 71 -16.57 -4.07 -8.54
C GLN A 71 -15.60 -2.98 -9.02
N THR A 72 -14.42 -2.90 -8.40
CA THR A 72 -13.39 -1.93 -8.78
C THR A 72 -12.88 -2.20 -10.17
N ALA A 73 -12.48 -3.43 -10.50
CA ALA A 73 -11.92 -3.80 -11.80
C ALA A 73 -12.89 -3.57 -12.98
N LYS A 74 -14.21 -3.59 -12.73
CA LYS A 74 -15.22 -3.28 -13.76
C LYS A 74 -15.32 -1.79 -14.09
N ASN A 75 -14.85 -0.90 -13.22
CA ASN A 75 -15.10 0.54 -13.31
C ASN A 75 -13.82 1.39 -13.33
N ILE A 76 -12.67 0.81 -13.03
CA ILE A 76 -11.39 1.50 -12.88
C ILE A 76 -10.37 0.78 -13.76
N PHE A 77 -9.76 1.50 -14.70
CA PHE A 77 -8.91 0.95 -15.77
C PHE A 77 -7.44 1.36 -15.60
N ILE A 78 -6.98 1.40 -14.34
CA ILE A 78 -5.57 1.50 -13.96
C ILE A 78 -5.20 0.30 -13.10
N PRO A 79 -3.91 -0.07 -12.96
CA PRO A 79 -3.51 -1.23 -12.19
C PRO A 79 -4.05 -1.23 -10.75
N ILE A 80 -4.50 -2.38 -10.29
CA ILE A 80 -5.03 -2.61 -8.94
C ILE A 80 -4.11 -3.59 -8.22
N SER A 81 -3.44 -3.12 -7.17
CA SER A 81 -2.66 -3.94 -6.24
C SER A 81 -3.49 -4.28 -5.01
N VAL A 82 -3.47 -5.53 -4.58
CA VAL A 82 -4.29 -6.00 -3.45
C VAL A 82 -3.46 -6.77 -2.44
N GLY A 83 -3.58 -6.43 -1.17
CA GLY A 83 -2.93 -7.11 -0.06
C GLY A 83 -3.81 -7.31 1.16
N GLY A 84 -3.24 -8.01 2.14
CA GLY A 84 -3.91 -8.38 3.39
C GLY A 84 -4.40 -9.83 3.40
N GLY A 85 -3.98 -10.60 4.41
CA GLY A 85 -4.46 -11.97 4.64
C GLY A 85 -4.05 -13.04 3.63
N ILE A 86 -3.11 -12.75 2.73
CA ILE A 86 -2.60 -13.72 1.74
C ILE A 86 -1.64 -14.68 2.44
N ARG A 87 -1.93 -15.99 2.39
CA ARG A 87 -1.18 -17.04 3.09
C ARG A 87 -0.72 -18.18 2.21
N ASN A 88 -1.39 -18.41 1.09
CA ASN A 88 -1.17 -19.53 0.20
C ASN A 88 -1.45 -19.16 -1.26
N ILE A 89 -1.14 -20.06 -2.17
CA ILE A 89 -1.32 -19.88 -3.62
C ILE A 89 -2.80 -19.67 -3.99
N GLN A 90 -3.72 -20.36 -3.32
CA GLN A 90 -5.17 -20.25 -3.57
C GLN A 90 -5.70 -18.84 -3.22
N ASP A 91 -5.14 -18.18 -2.20
CA ASP A 91 -5.49 -16.80 -1.89
C ASP A 91 -5.08 -15.87 -3.02
N ILE A 92 -3.88 -16.04 -3.60
CA ILE A 92 -3.39 -15.28 -4.74
C ILE A 92 -4.28 -15.49 -5.96
N GLU A 93 -4.60 -16.74 -6.29
CA GLU A 93 -5.50 -17.08 -7.41
C GLU A 93 -6.85 -16.41 -7.29
N ARG A 94 -7.43 -16.41 -6.08
CA ARG A 94 -8.73 -15.78 -5.79
C ARG A 94 -8.69 -14.28 -6.04
N ILE A 95 -7.62 -13.62 -5.64
CA ILE A 95 -7.42 -12.18 -5.83
C ILE A 95 -7.27 -11.85 -7.32
N PHE A 96 -6.47 -12.61 -8.08
CA PHE A 96 -6.34 -12.39 -9.52
C PHE A 96 -7.64 -12.71 -10.27
N LYS A 97 -8.36 -13.77 -9.92
CA LYS A 97 -9.69 -14.07 -10.49
C LYS A 97 -10.72 -12.98 -10.21
N ALA A 98 -10.55 -12.24 -9.12
CA ALA A 98 -11.39 -11.09 -8.81
C ALA A 98 -11.06 -9.84 -9.64
N GLY A 99 -9.92 -9.80 -10.34
CA GLY A 99 -9.53 -8.72 -11.25
C GLY A 99 -8.39 -7.82 -10.75
N ALA A 100 -7.64 -8.24 -9.73
CA ALA A 100 -6.41 -7.55 -9.34
C ALA A 100 -5.29 -7.81 -10.36
N ASP A 101 -4.41 -6.83 -10.55
CA ASP A 101 -3.21 -6.93 -11.41
C ASP A 101 -1.98 -7.37 -10.61
N LYS A 102 -1.92 -7.02 -9.31
CA LYS A 102 -0.80 -7.38 -8.43
C LYS A 102 -1.30 -7.81 -7.06
N VAL A 103 -0.51 -8.63 -6.39
CA VAL A 103 -0.71 -8.95 -4.97
C VAL A 103 0.40 -8.36 -4.10
N CYS A 104 0.02 -7.86 -2.93
CA CYS A 104 0.91 -7.28 -1.92
C CYS A 104 1.00 -8.22 -0.72
N ILE A 105 2.18 -8.79 -0.44
CA ILE A 105 2.38 -9.82 0.58
C ILE A 105 3.40 -9.34 1.61
N ASN A 106 3.12 -9.53 2.89
CA ASN A 106 4.05 -9.24 4.01
C ASN A 106 4.25 -10.49 4.89
N SER A 107 3.41 -10.71 5.89
CA SER A 107 3.59 -11.69 6.97
C SER A 107 3.92 -13.09 6.45
N ALA A 108 3.19 -13.59 5.45
CA ALA A 108 3.42 -14.93 4.91
C ALA A 108 4.82 -15.13 4.31
N VAL A 109 5.41 -14.08 3.73
CA VAL A 109 6.77 -14.12 3.18
C VAL A 109 7.81 -14.04 4.29
N ILE A 110 7.54 -13.29 5.37
CA ILE A 110 8.42 -13.26 6.55
C ILE A 110 8.45 -14.63 7.22
N ASP A 111 7.29 -15.25 7.39
CA ASP A 111 7.16 -16.56 8.05
C ASP A 111 7.71 -17.70 7.16
N ASN A 112 7.52 -17.63 5.85
CA ASN A 112 8.02 -18.62 4.88
C ASN A 112 8.50 -17.97 3.57
N PRO A 113 9.76 -17.57 3.45
CA PRO A 113 10.29 -16.96 2.22
C PRO A 113 10.20 -17.87 0.97
N LYS A 114 10.14 -19.20 1.13
CA LYS A 114 9.97 -20.12 -0.01
C LYS A 114 8.61 -19.95 -0.68
N PHE A 115 7.60 -19.49 0.05
CA PHE A 115 6.29 -19.14 -0.50
C PHE A 115 6.39 -18.05 -1.57
N LEU A 116 7.24 -17.04 -1.35
CA LEU A 116 7.48 -15.99 -2.34
C LEU A 116 8.05 -16.57 -3.64
N HIS A 117 9.05 -17.46 -3.54
CA HIS A 117 9.63 -18.11 -4.72
C HIS A 117 8.59 -18.92 -5.49
N GLN A 118 7.73 -19.67 -4.80
CA GLN A 118 6.64 -20.42 -5.42
C GLN A 118 5.63 -19.49 -6.10
N ALA A 119 5.19 -18.44 -5.43
CA ALA A 119 4.24 -17.47 -5.96
C ALA A 119 4.78 -16.76 -7.21
N SER A 120 6.04 -16.32 -7.18
CA SER A 120 6.65 -15.63 -8.33
C SER A 120 6.85 -16.54 -9.54
N ARG A 121 7.08 -17.85 -9.34
CA ARG A 121 7.17 -18.83 -10.44
C ARG A 121 5.81 -19.11 -11.08
N ILE A 122 4.74 -19.13 -10.29
CA ILE A 122 3.39 -19.45 -10.79
C ILE A 122 2.77 -18.22 -11.47
N PHE A 123 2.86 -17.07 -10.86
CA PHE A 123 2.12 -15.87 -11.28
C PHE A 123 3.00 -14.83 -11.99
N GLY A 124 4.31 -15.02 -12.04
CA GLY A 124 5.26 -14.05 -12.55
C GLY A 124 5.68 -13.04 -11.49
N SER A 125 6.97 -12.73 -11.40
CA SER A 125 7.53 -11.78 -10.44
C SER A 125 6.88 -10.40 -10.52
N ALA A 126 6.59 -9.90 -11.72
CA ALA A 126 5.99 -8.57 -11.94
C ALA A 126 4.64 -8.38 -11.24
N ASN A 127 3.94 -9.47 -10.95
CA ASN A 127 2.63 -9.45 -10.29
C ASN A 127 2.72 -9.63 -8.76
N ILE A 128 3.94 -9.80 -8.22
CA ILE A 128 4.16 -10.03 -6.79
C ILE A 128 4.94 -8.85 -6.19
N THR A 129 4.26 -8.07 -5.38
CA THR A 129 4.84 -6.98 -4.58
C THR A 129 5.03 -7.45 -3.15
N VAL A 130 6.24 -7.30 -2.61
CA VAL A 130 6.49 -7.57 -1.18
C VAL A 130 6.39 -6.28 -0.39
N VAL A 131 5.48 -6.26 0.59
CA VAL A 131 5.37 -5.14 1.53
C VAL A 131 6.42 -5.32 2.62
N ILE A 132 7.25 -4.31 2.79
CA ILE A 132 8.23 -4.22 3.88
C ILE A 132 7.81 -3.07 4.79
N GLU A 133 7.21 -3.39 5.91
CA GLU A 133 6.98 -2.44 6.99
C GLU A 133 8.18 -2.45 7.91
N TYR A 134 8.73 -1.28 8.22
CA TYR A 134 9.87 -1.18 9.12
C TYR A 134 9.69 -0.07 10.15
N VAL A 135 10.30 -0.30 11.30
CA VAL A 135 10.32 0.64 12.42
C VAL A 135 11.75 0.83 12.91
N LYS A 136 12.05 2.04 13.40
CA LYS A 136 13.30 2.36 14.09
C LYS A 136 13.01 2.56 15.57
N ILE A 137 13.64 1.75 16.42
CA ILE A 137 13.56 1.80 17.88
C ILE A 137 15.01 1.86 18.43
N ASP A 138 15.33 2.82 19.26
CA ASP A 138 16.65 2.98 19.88
C ASP A 138 17.83 2.86 18.90
N ASN A 139 17.71 3.56 17.75
CA ASN A 139 18.67 3.52 16.64
C ASN A 139 18.84 2.18 15.91
N LYS A 140 18.08 1.15 16.24
CA LYS A 140 18.02 -0.13 15.54
C LYS A 140 16.81 -0.19 14.62
N TYR A 141 16.96 -0.87 13.48
CA TYR A 141 15.89 -1.06 12.52
C TYR A 141 15.38 -2.49 12.59
N PHE A 142 14.07 -2.64 12.59
CA PHE A 142 13.36 -3.90 12.56
C PHE A 142 12.36 -3.88 11.41
N ILE A 143 12.12 -5.03 10.78
CA ILE A 143 10.92 -5.20 9.97
C ILE A 143 9.75 -5.60 10.87
N THR A 144 8.54 -5.38 10.37
CA THR A 144 7.33 -5.74 11.12
C THR A 144 6.39 -6.59 10.27
N LYS A 145 5.56 -7.39 10.94
CA LYS A 145 4.44 -8.11 10.35
C LYS A 145 3.15 -7.82 11.11
N SER A 146 2.02 -8.40 10.67
CA SER A 146 0.71 -8.22 11.31
C SER A 146 0.30 -6.74 11.44
N THR A 147 0.56 -5.95 10.37
CA THR A 147 0.23 -4.51 10.34
C THR A 147 0.99 -3.74 11.43
N GLY A 148 2.31 -3.88 11.46
CA GLY A 148 3.21 -3.15 12.37
C GLY A 148 3.32 -3.70 13.79
N ARG A 149 2.53 -4.72 14.18
CA ARG A 149 2.42 -5.18 15.57
C ARG A 149 3.55 -6.08 16.04
N ASP A 150 3.99 -6.99 15.17
CA ASP A 150 5.00 -7.98 15.52
C ASP A 150 6.36 -7.56 14.99
N LEU A 151 7.30 -7.30 15.89
CA LEU A 151 8.68 -7.00 15.55
C LEU A 151 9.43 -8.25 15.11
N VAL A 152 10.16 -8.15 14.03
CA VAL A 152 11.05 -9.19 13.54
C VAL A 152 12.48 -8.64 13.53
N ASN A 153 13.39 -9.32 14.20
CA ASN A 153 14.81 -8.91 14.29
C ASN A 153 15.53 -9.13 12.95
N CYS A 154 15.16 -8.31 11.98
CA CYS A 154 15.76 -8.28 10.66
C CYS A 154 15.88 -6.84 10.18
N ASN A 155 17.04 -6.49 9.64
CA ASN A 155 17.25 -5.16 9.06
C ASN A 155 16.51 -5.04 7.72
N PRO A 156 15.73 -3.97 7.47
CA PRO A 156 14.94 -3.81 6.24
C PRO A 156 15.81 -3.80 4.96
N LEU A 157 17.05 -3.34 5.01
CA LEU A 157 17.96 -3.39 3.87
C LEU A 157 18.32 -4.84 3.50
N ASN A 158 18.64 -5.66 4.49
CA ASN A 158 18.97 -7.07 4.28
C ASN A 158 17.74 -7.85 3.80
N TRP A 159 16.58 -7.51 4.34
CA TRP A 159 15.31 -8.11 3.94
C TRP A 159 14.94 -7.76 2.51
N ALA A 160 15.11 -6.50 2.10
CA ALA A 160 14.87 -6.06 0.73
C ALA A 160 15.68 -6.86 -0.30
N ARG A 161 16.99 -7.07 -0.05
CA ARG A 161 17.84 -7.90 -0.90
C ARG A 161 17.38 -9.37 -0.93
N LYS A 162 16.97 -9.88 0.23
CA LYS A 162 16.51 -11.27 0.34
C LYS A 162 15.21 -11.49 -0.42
N VAL A 163 14.22 -10.61 -0.32
CA VAL A 163 12.96 -10.77 -1.07
C VAL A 163 13.16 -10.63 -2.58
N GLU A 164 14.08 -9.79 -3.03
CA GLU A 164 14.48 -9.74 -4.44
C GLU A 164 15.04 -11.08 -4.90
N GLN A 165 15.95 -11.70 -4.14
CA GLN A 165 16.51 -13.01 -4.44
C GLN A 165 15.45 -14.13 -4.47
N TYR A 166 14.39 -14.02 -3.67
CA TYR A 166 13.27 -14.96 -3.66
C TYR A 166 12.24 -14.69 -4.76
N GLY A 167 12.44 -13.67 -5.60
CA GLY A 167 11.63 -13.42 -6.79
C GLY A 167 10.53 -12.37 -6.63
N ALA A 168 10.62 -11.47 -5.65
CA ALA A 168 9.78 -10.27 -5.64
C ALA A 168 10.00 -9.45 -6.91
N GLY A 169 8.94 -8.98 -7.54
CA GLY A 169 9.02 -8.09 -8.70
C GLY A 169 9.00 -6.62 -8.32
N GLU A 170 8.51 -6.30 -7.11
CA GLU A 170 8.43 -4.93 -6.58
C GLU A 170 8.46 -4.94 -5.06
N ILE A 171 8.98 -3.90 -4.45
CA ILE A 171 8.95 -3.67 -3.00
C ILE A 171 8.05 -2.47 -2.68
N PHE A 172 7.09 -2.66 -1.79
CA PHE A 172 6.29 -1.61 -1.19
C PHE A 172 6.83 -1.33 0.21
N LEU A 173 7.60 -0.24 0.35
CA LEU A 173 8.39 0.08 1.55
C LEU A 173 7.67 1.10 2.42
N THR A 174 7.24 0.71 3.62
CA THR A 174 6.50 1.54 4.57
C THR A 174 7.33 1.85 5.81
N SER A 175 7.57 3.13 6.08
CA SER A 175 8.13 3.58 7.36
C SER A 175 7.01 3.75 8.38
N VAL A 176 6.91 2.85 9.38
CA VAL A 176 5.88 2.91 10.43
C VAL A 176 6.02 4.18 11.26
N ASN A 177 7.26 4.61 11.58
CA ASN A 177 7.51 5.84 12.33
C ASN A 177 7.02 7.13 11.63
N HIS A 178 6.82 7.11 10.31
CA HIS A 178 6.39 8.28 9.54
C HIS A 178 4.94 8.16 9.05
N GLU A 179 4.37 6.96 9.15
CA GLU A 179 3.04 6.66 8.61
C GLU A 179 1.96 7.52 9.32
N GLY A 180 1.18 8.27 8.52
CA GLY A 180 0.11 9.15 9.03
C GLY A 180 0.55 10.47 9.65
N LEU A 181 1.85 10.70 9.89
CA LEU A 181 2.36 11.89 10.58
C LEU A 181 2.49 13.13 9.68
N ASN A 182 2.48 12.98 8.36
CA ASN A 182 2.60 14.08 7.38
C ASN A 182 3.90 14.93 7.51
N ASN A 183 4.94 14.40 8.14
CA ASN A 183 6.20 15.10 8.47
C ASN A 183 7.36 14.82 7.51
N GLY A 184 7.10 14.16 6.37
CA GLY A 184 8.08 13.78 5.38
C GLY A 184 8.51 12.31 5.47
N PHE A 185 9.14 11.82 4.41
CA PHE A 185 9.60 10.44 4.28
C PHE A 185 10.95 10.22 4.97
N ASP A 186 11.24 8.98 5.41
CA ASP A 186 12.60 8.55 5.81
C ASP A 186 13.51 8.41 4.58
N ILE A 187 13.89 9.55 4.00
CA ILE A 187 14.69 9.60 2.76
C ILE A 187 15.99 8.82 2.90
N LYS A 188 16.61 8.84 4.09
CA LYS A 188 17.91 8.19 4.32
C LYS A 188 17.80 6.67 4.16
N THR A 189 16.82 6.05 4.78
CA THR A 189 16.60 4.60 4.71
C THR A 189 16.07 4.19 3.35
N ILE A 190 15.09 4.93 2.80
CA ILE A 190 14.52 4.68 1.48
C ILE A 190 15.61 4.74 0.40
N ASN A 191 16.53 5.74 0.44
CA ASN A 191 17.62 5.85 -0.50
C ASN A 191 18.59 4.66 -0.43
N LYS A 192 18.94 4.22 0.78
CA LYS A 192 19.79 3.03 0.96
C LYS A 192 19.16 1.78 0.36
N ILE A 193 17.89 1.55 0.63
CA ILE A 193 17.16 0.37 0.15
C ILE A 193 16.98 0.44 -1.36
N SER A 194 16.44 1.54 -1.91
CA SER A 194 16.18 1.69 -3.34
C SER A 194 17.44 1.66 -4.23
N LYS A 195 18.63 1.88 -3.65
CA LYS A 195 19.91 1.70 -4.33
C LYS A 195 20.49 0.30 -4.21
N SER A 196 20.00 -0.51 -3.27
CA SER A 196 20.57 -1.83 -2.96
C SER A 196 19.90 -2.98 -3.69
N VAL A 197 18.77 -2.71 -4.36
CA VAL A 197 17.98 -3.67 -5.14
C VAL A 197 17.84 -3.17 -6.58
N SER A 198 17.62 -4.08 -7.52
CA SER A 198 17.39 -3.78 -8.94
C SER A 198 15.89 -3.64 -9.27
N ILE A 199 15.02 -4.24 -8.46
CA ILE A 199 13.58 -4.19 -8.62
C ILE A 199 13.00 -2.84 -8.19
N PRO A 200 11.84 -2.44 -8.75
CA PRO A 200 11.15 -1.22 -8.37
C PRO A 200 10.85 -1.13 -6.86
N VAL A 201 10.97 0.09 -6.31
CA VAL A 201 10.63 0.39 -4.91
C VAL A 201 9.57 1.50 -4.87
N ILE A 202 8.44 1.21 -4.24
CA ILE A 202 7.39 2.19 -3.89
C ILE A 202 7.65 2.66 -2.46
N ALA A 203 7.74 3.96 -2.23
CA ALA A 203 7.89 4.52 -0.88
C ALA A 203 6.53 4.92 -0.29
N HIS A 204 6.29 4.56 0.97
CA HIS A 204 5.10 4.92 1.74
C HIS A 204 5.45 5.38 3.16
N GLY A 205 4.59 6.25 3.72
CA GLY A 205 4.71 6.78 5.08
C GLY A 205 5.43 8.14 5.14
N GLY A 206 4.70 9.19 5.54
CA GLY A 206 5.23 10.52 5.78
C GLY A 206 4.83 11.62 4.79
N ALA A 207 4.16 11.32 3.68
CA ALA A 207 3.69 12.34 2.75
C ALA A 207 2.73 13.32 3.41
N GLY A 208 3.10 14.59 3.52
CA GLY A 208 2.29 15.68 4.07
C GLY A 208 2.25 16.92 3.17
N SER A 209 3.02 16.93 2.08
CA SER A 209 3.04 18.00 1.09
C SER A 209 3.63 17.52 -0.23
N VAL A 210 3.34 18.25 -1.31
CA VAL A 210 3.97 18.01 -2.63
C VAL A 210 5.50 18.12 -2.52
N LYS A 211 6.00 19.04 -1.69
CA LYS A 211 7.45 19.19 -1.46
C LYS A 211 8.09 17.90 -0.92
N HIS A 212 7.42 17.19 0.00
CA HIS A 212 7.93 15.91 0.51
C HIS A 212 8.08 14.87 -0.61
N ILE A 213 7.14 14.83 -1.54
CA ILE A 213 7.19 13.92 -2.70
C ILE A 213 8.35 14.31 -3.64
N VAL A 214 8.47 15.60 -3.97
CA VAL A 214 9.56 16.11 -4.81
C VAL A 214 10.93 15.83 -4.20
N ASP A 215 11.10 16.07 -2.90
CA ASP A 215 12.34 15.80 -2.18
C ASP A 215 12.69 14.30 -2.18
N LEU A 216 11.70 13.43 -1.97
CA LEU A 216 11.88 11.98 -2.05
C LEU A 216 12.38 11.55 -3.43
N VAL A 217 11.69 11.97 -4.49
CA VAL A 217 12.01 11.60 -5.88
C VAL A 217 13.40 12.08 -6.29
N LYS A 218 13.78 13.31 -5.90
CA LYS A 218 15.11 13.87 -6.20
C LYS A 218 16.25 13.14 -5.47
N LYS A 219 15.99 12.66 -4.25
CA LYS A 219 17.04 12.13 -3.35
C LYS A 219 17.13 10.61 -3.32
N THR A 220 16.22 9.89 -3.99
CA THR A 220 16.15 8.41 -3.93
C THR A 220 15.96 7.79 -5.32
N ASN A 221 16.06 6.45 -5.39
CA ASN A 221 15.80 5.68 -6.61
C ASN A 221 14.42 5.00 -6.61
N VAL A 222 13.42 5.58 -5.94
CA VAL A 222 12.06 5.02 -5.96
C VAL A 222 11.44 5.11 -7.35
N SER A 223 10.55 4.18 -7.67
CA SER A 223 9.79 4.10 -8.91
C SER A 223 8.31 4.48 -8.72
N GLY A 224 7.88 4.61 -7.47
CA GLY A 224 6.54 5.02 -7.10
C GLY A 224 6.50 5.65 -5.71
N VAL A 225 5.48 6.45 -5.50
CA VAL A 225 5.17 7.08 -4.21
C VAL A 225 3.74 6.72 -3.84
N SER A 226 3.57 6.06 -2.71
CA SER A 226 2.25 5.76 -2.20
C SER A 226 1.83 6.79 -1.17
N ILE A 227 0.62 7.30 -1.30
CA ILE A 227 0.04 8.36 -0.47
C ILE A 227 -1.32 7.95 0.07
N SER A 228 -1.65 8.42 1.28
CA SER A 228 -2.92 8.12 1.99
C SER A 228 -3.46 9.37 2.67
N SER A 229 -3.02 9.68 3.90
CA SER A 229 -3.58 10.73 4.75
C SER A 229 -3.72 12.07 4.07
N ILE A 230 -2.69 12.50 3.32
CA ILE A 230 -2.65 13.78 2.60
C ILE A 230 -3.81 13.97 1.61
N ILE A 231 -4.38 12.88 1.08
CA ILE A 231 -5.47 12.93 0.09
C ILE A 231 -6.80 12.42 0.65
N HIS A 232 -6.77 11.50 1.62
CA HIS A 232 -8.00 10.85 2.11
C HIS A 232 -8.87 11.80 2.92
N TYR A 233 -8.29 12.62 3.79
CA TYR A 233 -9.06 13.50 4.66
C TYR A 233 -9.78 14.61 3.90
N ASP A 234 -9.14 15.21 2.90
CA ASP A 234 -9.76 16.25 2.06
C ASP A 234 -10.93 15.68 1.27
N ILE A 235 -10.78 14.48 0.70
CA ILE A 235 -11.84 13.82 -0.07
C ILE A 235 -12.99 13.37 0.84
N ALA A 236 -12.69 12.85 2.04
CA ALA A 236 -13.72 12.53 3.03
C ALA A 236 -14.56 13.75 3.39
N HIS A 237 -13.92 14.93 3.52
CA HIS A 237 -14.62 16.19 3.77
C HIS A 237 -15.52 16.61 2.59
N ILE A 238 -15.03 16.48 1.35
CA ILE A 238 -15.81 16.74 0.13
C ILE A 238 -17.05 15.84 0.08
N PHE A 239 -16.90 14.54 0.31
CA PHE A 239 -18.02 13.59 0.30
C PHE A 239 -19.05 13.88 1.39
N LYS A 240 -18.61 14.27 2.59
CA LYS A 240 -19.53 14.70 3.67
C LYS A 240 -20.33 15.94 3.28
N LYS A 241 -19.67 16.97 2.70
CA LYS A 241 -20.35 18.19 2.23
C LYS A 241 -21.37 17.86 1.13
N LYS A 242 -21.02 17.04 0.14
CA LYS A 242 -21.96 16.62 -0.92
C LYS A 242 -23.16 15.90 -0.33
N LYS A 243 -22.96 14.97 0.62
CA LYS A 243 -24.07 14.24 1.28
C LYS A 243 -25.02 15.19 2.02
N ILE A 244 -24.50 16.18 2.72
CA ILE A 244 -25.32 17.19 3.42
C ILE A 244 -26.09 18.05 2.40
N PHE A 245 -25.44 18.49 1.33
CA PHE A 245 -26.04 19.32 0.31
C PHE A 245 -27.19 18.58 -0.40
N PHE A 246 -26.96 17.39 -0.92
CA PHE A 246 -28.00 16.60 -1.60
C PHE A 246 -29.07 16.03 -0.65
N GLY A 247 -28.75 15.80 0.62
CA GLY A 247 -29.72 15.41 1.66
C GLY A 247 -30.76 16.49 1.93
N LYS A 248 -30.37 17.75 1.91
CA LYS A 248 -31.29 18.90 2.07
C LYS A 248 -32.28 19.03 0.91
N PHE A 249 -31.88 18.67 -0.32
CA PHE A 249 -32.77 18.73 -1.50
C PHE A 249 -33.79 17.56 -1.56
N LYS A 250 -33.54 16.44 -0.88
CA LYS A 250 -34.47 15.32 -0.82
C LYS A 250 -35.61 15.50 0.20
N LEU A 251 -35.49 16.45 1.13
CA LEU A 251 -36.49 16.73 2.16
C LEU A 251 -37.51 17.82 1.74
N SER A 252 -37.40 18.33 0.53
CA SER A 252 -38.29 19.37 -0.03
C SER A 252 -39.14 18.88 -1.22
N LYS A 253 -39.55 17.59 -1.19
CA LYS A 253 -40.57 17.04 -2.11
C LYS A 253 -41.71 16.43 -1.33
#